data_98b3b6fefde25b40e1e6825da3701d51
#
_entry.id   98b3b6fefde25b40e1e6825da3701d51
#
_cell.length_a   1.000
_cell.length_b   1.000
_cell.length_c   1.000
_cell.angle_alpha   90.00
_cell.angle_beta   90.00
_cell.angle_gamma   90.00
#
_symmetry.space_group_name_H-M   'P 1'
#
loop_
_entity.id
_entity.type
_entity.pdbx_description
1 polymer ?
#
loop_
_entity_poly.entity_id
_entity_poly.type
_entity_poly.pdbx_seq_one_letter_code
_entity_poly.pdbx_strand_id
1 'polypeptide(L)'
;GSEMCIRDRDGKEIYIEDENGKKVKTIAKQEVENGKDVKLTIDANKQKQIYESLEENKGAYVAMNSKTGEIIALVSTPSYDSNDFALGMSTEEWKNLNEDEKNPLLNRLTKAWSPGSTFKPVTGAIGITEGKINPKEDFGRSGLSWQKDSSWGSYMVTTLTPYNEPANMQNALIRSDNICFAKVALKLGYNKFMEGLN
;
A
#
# COMPACT_ATOMS: atom_id res chain seq x y z
N GLY A 1 -16.40 2.47 0.32
CA GLY A 1 -17.45 1.53 0.80
C GLY A 1 -17.72 1.64 2.29
N SER A 2 -16.68 1.86 3.11
CA SER A 2 -16.84 1.98 4.57
C SER A 2 -17.56 3.25 5.03
N GLU A 3 -17.45 4.34 4.30
CA GLU A 3 -18.09 5.60 4.66
C GLU A 3 -19.63 5.53 4.62
N MET A 4 -20.20 4.73 3.73
CA MET A 4 -21.66 4.59 3.66
C MET A 4 -22.30 3.92 4.90
N CYS A 5 -21.51 3.16 5.65
CA CYS A 5 -22.00 2.48 6.87
C CYS A 5 -22.04 3.38 8.10
N ILE A 6 -21.32 4.51 8.09
CA ILE A 6 -21.21 5.44 9.22
C ILE A 6 -21.97 6.75 8.98
N ARG A 7 -22.43 6.98 7.76
CA ARG A 7 -23.22 8.17 7.41
C ARG A 7 -24.61 8.10 8.03
N ASP A 8 -25.15 9.29 8.27
CA ASP A 8 -26.57 9.50 8.53
C ASP A 8 -27.43 9.05 7.35
N ARG A 9 -28.69 8.85 7.62
CA ARG A 9 -29.74 8.63 6.61
C ARG A 9 -30.73 9.75 6.71
N ASP A 10 -30.90 10.45 5.58
CA ASP A 10 -31.89 11.52 5.48
C ASP A 10 -33.28 10.98 5.77
N GLY A 11 -34.01 11.73 6.59
CA GLY A 11 -35.44 11.49 6.75
C GLY A 11 -36.21 11.85 5.48
N LYS A 12 -37.32 11.19 5.27
CA LYS A 12 -38.24 11.48 4.17
C LYS A 12 -39.64 11.63 4.70
N GLU A 13 -40.39 12.58 4.16
CA GLU A 13 -41.77 12.78 4.53
C GLU A 13 -42.63 12.97 3.28
N ILE A 14 -43.77 12.28 3.25
CA ILE A 14 -44.84 12.46 2.27
C ILE A 14 -46.00 13.10 3.00
N TYR A 15 -46.40 14.27 2.57
CA TYR A 15 -47.48 15.02 3.18
C TYR A 15 -48.38 15.67 2.14
N ILE A 16 -49.58 16.06 2.58
CA ILE A 16 -50.55 16.82 1.76
C ILE A 16 -50.41 18.28 2.16
N GLU A 17 -50.35 19.15 1.17
CA GLU A 17 -50.44 20.62 1.31
C GLU A 17 -51.78 21.13 0.87
N ASP A 18 -52.23 22.25 1.45
CA ASP A 18 -53.33 23.01 0.95
C ASP A 18 -52.91 23.93 -0.22
N GLU A 19 -53.90 24.68 -0.79
CA GLU A 19 -53.66 25.60 -1.90
C GLU A 19 -52.71 26.77 -1.58
N ASN A 20 -52.36 26.97 -0.31
CA ASN A 20 -51.43 27.99 0.14
C ASN A 20 -50.03 27.39 0.45
N GLY A 21 -49.81 26.10 0.18
CA GLY A 21 -48.56 25.42 0.46
C GLY A 21 -48.37 25.05 1.94
N LYS A 22 -49.46 25.11 2.74
CA LYS A 22 -49.39 24.72 4.15
C LYS A 22 -49.61 23.20 4.29
N LYS A 23 -48.73 22.57 5.00
CA LYS A 23 -48.83 21.14 5.36
C LYS A 23 -50.08 20.86 6.14
N VAL A 24 -50.96 20.00 5.63
CA VAL A 24 -52.24 19.62 6.25
C VAL A 24 -52.16 18.27 6.93
N LYS A 25 -51.53 17.30 6.28
CA LYS A 25 -51.47 15.95 6.81
C LYS A 25 -50.23 15.23 6.34
N THR A 26 -49.49 14.56 7.23
CA THR A 26 -48.45 13.61 6.91
C THR A 26 -49.05 12.26 6.57
N ILE A 27 -48.68 11.69 5.43
CA ILE A 27 -49.11 10.35 4.97
C ILE A 27 -48.12 9.30 5.44
N ALA A 28 -46.82 9.57 5.27
CA ALA A 28 -45.75 8.68 5.70
C ALA A 28 -44.52 9.51 6.09
N LYS A 29 -43.79 9.04 7.07
CA LYS A 29 -42.56 9.66 7.53
C LYS A 29 -41.52 8.59 7.82
N GLN A 30 -40.32 8.78 7.31
CA GLN A 30 -39.13 8.06 7.70
C GLN A 30 -38.28 9.01 8.53
N GLU A 31 -37.98 8.63 9.76
CA GLU A 31 -37.16 9.46 10.64
C GLU A 31 -35.70 9.50 10.17
N VAL A 32 -35.00 10.58 10.54
CA VAL A 32 -33.57 10.74 10.32
C VAL A 32 -32.83 9.75 11.21
N GLU A 33 -31.86 9.05 10.65
CA GLU A 33 -30.90 8.26 11.43
C GLU A 33 -29.57 9.00 11.45
N ASN A 34 -29.14 9.49 12.61
CA ASN A 34 -27.82 10.11 12.76
C ASN A 34 -26.71 9.10 12.56
N GLY A 35 -25.62 9.54 11.93
CA GLY A 35 -24.40 8.77 11.80
C GLY A 35 -23.84 8.36 13.17
N LYS A 36 -23.00 7.34 13.18
CA LYS A 36 -22.34 6.86 14.40
C LYS A 36 -20.88 7.34 14.41
N ASP A 37 -20.41 7.72 15.59
CA ASP A 37 -19.01 8.04 15.79
C ASP A 37 -18.13 6.81 15.56
N VAL A 38 -17.03 7.01 14.82
CA VAL A 38 -16.02 5.97 14.60
C VAL A 38 -14.68 6.45 15.17
N LYS A 39 -14.19 5.71 16.16
CA LYS A 39 -12.87 5.95 16.73
C LYS A 39 -11.82 5.22 15.91
N LEU A 40 -10.87 5.96 15.34
CA LEU A 40 -9.72 5.42 14.63
C LEU A 40 -8.49 5.35 15.53
N THR A 41 -7.54 4.49 15.17
CA THR A 41 -6.22 4.40 15.81
C THR A 41 -5.21 5.41 15.22
N ILE A 42 -5.62 6.15 14.19
CA ILE A 42 -4.79 7.16 13.52
C ILE A 42 -4.45 8.29 14.49
N ASP A 43 -3.14 8.56 14.62
CA ASP A 43 -2.62 9.74 15.32
C ASP A 43 -2.54 10.90 14.33
N ALA A 44 -3.40 11.90 14.50
CA ALA A 44 -3.50 13.03 13.58
C ALA A 44 -2.18 13.84 13.46
N ASN A 45 -1.43 13.98 14.55
CA ASN A 45 -0.16 14.70 14.53
C ASN A 45 0.91 13.94 13.73
N LYS A 46 1.01 12.63 13.93
CA LYS A 46 1.93 11.77 13.16
C LYS A 46 1.52 11.69 11.70
N GLN A 47 0.24 11.57 11.41
CA GLN A 47 -0.30 11.62 10.06
C GLN A 47 0.15 12.89 9.34
N LYS A 48 -0.02 14.05 9.98
CA LYS A 48 0.37 15.35 9.45
C LYS A 48 1.89 15.45 9.23
N GLN A 49 2.70 15.08 10.22
CA GLN A 49 4.16 15.14 10.11
C GLN A 49 4.70 14.29 8.96
N ILE A 50 4.14 13.09 8.78
CA ILE A 50 4.53 12.18 7.68
C ILE A 50 4.11 12.78 6.34
N TYR A 51 2.89 13.31 6.25
CA TYR A 51 2.40 13.95 5.03
C TYR A 51 3.31 15.10 4.62
N GLU A 52 3.61 16.03 5.53
CA GLU A 52 4.49 17.19 5.29
C GLU A 52 5.91 16.77 4.87
N SER A 53 6.41 15.64 5.40
CA SER A 53 7.74 15.12 5.03
C SER A 53 7.80 14.52 3.62
N LEU A 54 6.65 14.12 3.05
CA LEU A 54 6.55 13.41 1.79
C LEU A 54 5.83 14.20 0.69
N GLU A 55 5.29 15.37 1.02
CA GLU A 55 4.37 16.17 0.19
C GLU A 55 4.83 16.34 -1.26
N GLU A 56 6.12 16.58 -1.47
CA GLU A 56 6.70 16.76 -2.80
C GLU A 56 6.90 15.45 -3.59
N ASN A 57 6.76 14.31 -2.94
CA ASN A 57 7.05 13.00 -3.53
C ASN A 57 5.77 12.20 -3.79
N LYS A 58 5.79 11.38 -4.85
CA LYS A 58 4.76 10.36 -5.06
C LYS A 58 5.05 9.16 -4.17
N GLY A 59 4.20 8.87 -3.19
CA GLY A 59 4.45 7.77 -2.27
C GLY A 59 3.24 7.32 -1.46
N ALA A 60 3.40 6.17 -0.81
CA ALA A 60 2.50 5.66 0.21
C ALA A 60 3.28 5.31 1.46
N TYR A 61 2.74 5.65 2.61
CA TYR A 61 3.36 5.38 3.89
C TYR A 61 2.35 4.79 4.87
N VAL A 62 2.77 3.76 5.58
CA VAL A 62 1.98 3.11 6.63
C VAL A 62 2.83 3.03 7.90
N ALA A 63 2.32 3.59 9.00
CA ALA A 63 2.91 3.38 10.32
C ALA A 63 1.99 2.50 11.15
N MET A 64 2.54 1.43 11.71
CA MET A 64 1.80 0.43 12.48
C MET A 64 2.52 0.15 13.79
N ASN A 65 1.75 -0.03 14.84
CA ASN A 65 2.27 -0.53 16.11
C ASN A 65 2.62 -2.02 15.97
N SER A 66 3.91 -2.36 16.09
CA SER A 66 4.39 -3.73 15.90
C SER A 66 3.91 -4.73 16.96
N LYS A 67 3.39 -4.26 18.09
CA LYS A 67 2.87 -5.14 19.15
C LYS A 67 1.36 -5.37 19.06
N THR A 68 0.61 -4.32 18.66
CA THR A 68 -0.86 -4.39 18.65
C THR A 68 -1.45 -4.53 17.26
N GLY A 69 -0.68 -4.24 16.20
CA GLY A 69 -1.18 -4.18 14.82
C GLY A 69 -2.00 -2.92 14.50
N GLU A 70 -2.16 -2.00 15.45
CA GLU A 70 -2.92 -0.77 15.23
C GLU A 70 -2.24 0.13 14.21
N ILE A 71 -3.01 0.63 13.26
CA ILE A 71 -2.53 1.59 12.26
C ILE A 71 -2.47 2.97 12.90
N ILE A 72 -1.28 3.56 12.92
CA ILE A 72 -1.00 4.88 13.50
C ILE A 72 -1.07 5.98 12.45
N ALA A 73 -0.64 5.69 11.22
CA ALA A 73 -0.73 6.61 10.11
C ALA A 73 -0.88 5.88 8.78
N LEU A 74 -1.65 6.47 7.86
CA LEU A 74 -1.86 6.04 6.49
C LEU A 74 -1.77 7.26 5.58
N VAL A 75 -0.68 7.40 4.83
CA VAL A 75 -0.43 8.58 4.00
C VAL A 75 -0.25 8.18 2.54
N SER A 76 -0.92 8.87 1.66
CA SER A 76 -0.75 8.79 0.20
C SER A 76 -0.44 10.18 -0.32
N THR A 77 0.71 10.39 -0.96
CA THR A 77 1.15 11.69 -1.47
C THR A 77 1.41 11.65 -2.98
N PRO A 78 1.21 12.77 -3.68
CA PRO A 78 0.43 13.93 -3.23
C PRO A 78 -1.04 13.57 -3.01
N SER A 79 -1.76 14.45 -2.31
CA SER A 79 -3.19 14.32 -2.05
C SER A 79 -3.91 15.61 -2.47
N TYR A 80 -5.19 15.67 -2.20
CA TYR A 80 -6.05 16.81 -2.47
C TYR A 80 -6.74 17.27 -1.18
N ASP A 81 -7.23 18.51 -1.15
CA ASP A 81 -8.07 18.97 -0.04
C ASP A 81 -9.47 18.35 -0.15
N SER A 82 -9.85 17.56 0.83
CA SER A 82 -11.18 16.95 0.88
C SER A 82 -12.31 17.98 1.07
N ASN A 83 -12.00 19.18 1.57
CA ASN A 83 -12.98 20.25 1.72
C ASN A 83 -13.47 20.77 0.36
N ASP A 84 -12.62 20.74 -0.68
CA ASP A 84 -13.00 21.15 -2.03
C ASP A 84 -14.17 20.31 -2.56
N PHE A 85 -14.20 19.02 -2.22
CA PHE A 85 -15.31 18.13 -2.56
C PHE A 85 -16.55 18.37 -1.71
N ALA A 86 -16.39 18.77 -0.46
CA ALA A 86 -17.51 19.02 0.45
C ALA A 86 -18.18 20.39 0.19
N LEU A 87 -17.39 21.42 -0.13
CA LEU A 87 -17.83 22.79 -0.33
C LEU A 87 -18.21 23.10 -1.79
N GLY A 88 -17.80 22.25 -2.70
CA GLY A 88 -17.95 22.41 -4.13
C GLY A 88 -16.66 22.89 -4.78
N MET A 89 -16.42 22.40 -5.98
CA MET A 89 -15.22 22.65 -6.78
C MET A 89 -15.64 23.22 -8.13
N SER A 90 -14.93 24.21 -8.65
CA SER A 90 -15.13 24.71 -10.00
C SER A 90 -14.73 23.67 -11.06
N THR A 91 -15.24 23.82 -12.28
CA THR A 91 -14.85 22.96 -13.40
C THR A 91 -13.36 23.04 -13.71
N GLU A 92 -12.75 24.20 -13.51
CA GLU A 92 -11.32 24.42 -13.74
C GLU A 92 -10.47 23.72 -12.68
N GLU A 93 -10.82 23.86 -11.41
CA GLU A 93 -10.14 23.15 -10.31
C GLU A 93 -10.22 21.64 -10.47
N TRP A 94 -11.41 21.12 -10.81
CA TRP A 94 -11.61 19.71 -11.11
C TRP A 94 -10.75 19.23 -12.27
N LYS A 95 -10.67 20.02 -13.35
CA LYS A 95 -9.84 19.71 -14.51
C LYS A 95 -8.35 19.64 -14.10
N ASN A 96 -7.86 20.66 -13.41
CA ASN A 96 -6.48 20.72 -12.95
C ASN A 96 -6.12 19.51 -12.06
N LEU A 97 -7.01 19.14 -11.15
CA LEU A 97 -6.82 18.00 -10.26
C LEU A 97 -6.76 16.66 -11.02
N ASN A 98 -7.57 16.49 -12.07
CA ASN A 98 -7.59 15.28 -12.89
C ASN A 98 -6.41 15.17 -13.86
N GLU A 99 -5.94 16.31 -14.39
CA GLU A 99 -4.86 16.38 -15.37
C GLU A 99 -3.48 16.50 -14.73
N ASP A 100 -3.40 16.58 -13.39
CA ASP A 100 -2.13 16.64 -12.67
C ASP A 100 -1.34 15.33 -12.84
N GLU A 101 -0.16 15.43 -13.46
CA GLU A 101 0.76 14.31 -13.69
C GLU A 101 1.19 13.60 -12.40
N LYS A 102 1.09 14.29 -11.27
CA LYS A 102 1.35 13.69 -9.95
C LYS A 102 0.22 12.78 -9.48
N ASN A 103 -0.95 12.82 -10.12
CA ASN A 103 -2.12 12.00 -9.82
C ASN A 103 -2.55 12.07 -8.34
N PRO A 104 -2.95 13.23 -7.81
CA PRO A 104 -3.31 13.40 -6.39
C PRO A 104 -4.57 12.63 -5.99
N LEU A 105 -5.48 12.33 -6.93
CA LEU A 105 -6.67 11.50 -6.69
C LEU A 105 -6.36 10.01 -6.51
N LEU A 106 -5.14 9.58 -6.86
CA LEU A 106 -4.76 8.17 -6.74
C LEU A 106 -4.46 7.81 -5.28
N ASN A 107 -5.29 6.98 -4.68
CA ASN A 107 -4.94 6.37 -3.40
C ASN A 107 -3.88 5.28 -3.61
N ARG A 108 -2.63 5.61 -3.30
CA ARG A 108 -1.48 4.72 -3.49
C ARG A 108 -1.43 3.57 -2.51
N LEU A 109 -2.14 3.66 -1.39
CA LEU A 109 -2.25 2.59 -0.40
C LEU A 109 -3.06 1.39 -0.92
N THR A 110 -3.91 1.59 -1.94
CA THR A 110 -4.73 0.53 -2.55
C THR A 110 -4.06 -0.13 -3.76
N LYS A 111 -2.83 0.28 -4.09
CA LYS A 111 -2.11 -0.24 -5.25
C LYS A 111 -1.06 -1.27 -4.84
N ALA A 112 -0.89 -2.28 -5.67
CA ALA A 112 0.21 -3.22 -5.53
C ALA A 112 1.49 -2.60 -6.12
N TRP A 113 2.56 -2.63 -5.35
CA TRP A 113 3.87 -2.12 -5.72
C TRP A 113 4.89 -3.25 -5.71
N SER A 114 5.87 -3.17 -6.60
CA SER A 114 7.01 -4.09 -6.55
C SER A 114 7.85 -3.79 -5.30
N PRO A 115 8.00 -4.74 -4.37
CA PRO A 115 8.71 -4.50 -3.11
C PRO A 115 10.23 -4.33 -3.30
N GLY A 116 10.77 -4.77 -4.43
CA GLY A 116 12.21 -4.75 -4.68
C GLY A 116 13.00 -5.51 -3.60
N SER A 117 14.17 -4.99 -3.26
CA SER A 117 15.09 -5.64 -2.30
C SER A 117 14.57 -5.75 -0.86
N THR A 118 13.53 -5.01 -0.49
CA THR A 118 12.91 -5.13 0.82
C THR A 118 12.23 -6.49 1.03
N PHE A 119 12.00 -7.25 -0.05
CA PHE A 119 11.44 -8.60 0.00
C PHE A 119 12.49 -9.70 0.24
N LYS A 120 13.77 -9.40 0.12
CA LYS A 120 14.83 -10.39 0.29
C LYS A 120 14.83 -11.08 1.66
N PRO A 121 14.64 -10.39 2.79
CA PRO A 121 14.50 -11.04 4.09
C PRO A 121 13.35 -12.05 4.13
N VAL A 122 12.22 -11.76 3.50
CA VAL A 122 11.08 -12.68 3.40
C VAL A 122 11.46 -13.92 2.60
N THR A 123 12.05 -13.75 1.42
CA THR A 123 12.55 -14.87 0.60
C THR A 123 13.55 -15.74 1.35
N GLY A 124 14.48 -15.10 2.07
CA GLY A 124 15.48 -15.79 2.88
C GLY A 124 14.84 -16.58 4.02
N ALA A 125 13.91 -15.97 4.75
CA ALA A 125 13.19 -16.62 5.86
C ALA A 125 12.42 -17.86 5.37
N ILE A 126 11.66 -17.75 4.30
CA ILE A 126 10.94 -18.88 3.70
C ILE A 126 11.92 -20.01 3.33
N GLY A 127 13.03 -19.68 2.65
CA GLY A 127 14.01 -20.68 2.24
C GLY A 127 14.63 -21.45 3.42
N ILE A 128 14.88 -20.76 4.53
CA ILE A 128 15.40 -21.36 5.77
C ILE A 128 14.32 -22.22 6.44
N THR A 129 13.11 -21.70 6.60
CA THR A 129 11.98 -22.40 7.24
C THR A 129 11.62 -23.68 6.49
N GLU A 130 11.62 -23.64 5.16
CA GLU A 130 11.37 -24.81 4.31
C GLU A 130 12.56 -25.80 4.26
N GLY A 131 13.63 -25.54 4.99
CA GLY A 131 14.83 -26.40 5.04
C GLY A 131 15.59 -26.49 3.69
N LYS A 132 15.30 -25.58 2.74
CA LYS A 132 15.95 -25.56 1.43
C LYS A 132 17.25 -24.78 1.42
N ILE A 133 17.42 -23.85 2.36
CA ILE A 133 18.54 -22.93 2.42
C ILE A 133 19.25 -23.07 3.77
N ASN A 134 20.55 -23.33 3.72
CA ASN A 134 21.42 -23.16 4.89
C ASN A 134 21.91 -21.69 4.89
N PRO A 135 21.66 -20.90 5.94
CA PRO A 135 22.07 -19.49 5.96
C PRO A 135 23.59 -19.27 5.88
N LYS A 136 24.39 -20.30 6.16
CA LYS A 136 25.86 -20.27 6.07
C LYS A 136 26.39 -20.79 4.73
N GLU A 137 25.52 -21.32 3.86
CA GLU A 137 25.88 -21.83 2.55
C GLU A 137 26.42 -20.69 1.67
N ASP A 138 27.56 -20.92 1.01
CA ASP A 138 28.11 -20.02 0.01
C ASP A 138 27.47 -20.34 -1.35
N PHE A 139 26.62 -19.46 -1.86
CA PHE A 139 26.00 -19.59 -3.18
C PHE A 139 26.94 -19.26 -4.34
N GLY A 140 28.18 -18.94 -4.03
CA GLY A 140 29.22 -18.61 -5.00
C GLY A 140 29.02 -17.26 -5.68
N ARG A 141 30.10 -16.51 -5.77
CA ARG A 141 30.12 -15.22 -6.46
C ARG A 141 30.15 -15.40 -7.97
N SER A 142 29.44 -14.57 -8.68
CA SER A 142 29.30 -14.62 -10.13
C SER A 142 29.62 -13.27 -10.80
N GLY A 143 30.44 -12.44 -10.14
CA GLY A 143 30.74 -11.08 -10.63
C GLY A 143 29.53 -10.15 -10.47
N LEU A 144 29.31 -9.28 -11.44
CA LEU A 144 28.20 -8.31 -11.44
C LEU A 144 26.99 -8.79 -12.23
N SER A 145 27.09 -9.90 -12.95
CA SER A 145 26.00 -10.48 -13.71
C SER A 145 26.07 -12.00 -13.69
N TRP A 146 24.92 -12.62 -13.73
CA TRP A 146 24.79 -14.07 -13.69
C TRP A 146 23.55 -14.53 -14.47
N GLN A 147 23.65 -15.68 -15.07
CA GLN A 147 22.58 -16.37 -15.78
C GLN A 147 22.60 -17.84 -15.35
N LYS A 148 21.42 -18.43 -15.16
CA LYS A 148 21.34 -19.86 -14.79
C LYS A 148 21.90 -20.75 -15.89
N ASP A 149 21.38 -20.56 -17.10
CA ASP A 149 21.77 -21.31 -18.30
C ASP A 149 21.25 -20.57 -19.55
N SER A 150 21.58 -21.12 -20.74
CA SER A 150 21.21 -20.55 -22.03
C SER A 150 19.70 -20.47 -22.32
N SER A 151 18.85 -21.17 -21.52
CA SER A 151 17.40 -21.10 -21.69
C SER A 151 16.84 -19.70 -21.37
N TRP A 152 17.60 -18.86 -20.66
CA TRP A 152 17.23 -17.47 -20.36
C TRP A 152 17.54 -16.50 -21.51
N GLY A 153 18.08 -16.99 -22.62
CA GLY A 153 18.45 -16.14 -23.77
C GLY A 153 19.49 -15.08 -23.38
N SER A 154 19.16 -13.79 -23.56
CA SER A 154 20.04 -12.68 -23.20
C SER A 154 19.78 -12.13 -21.77
N TYR A 155 18.81 -12.69 -21.06
CA TYR A 155 18.47 -12.19 -19.72
C TYR A 155 19.54 -12.55 -18.69
N MET A 156 19.98 -11.55 -17.93
CA MET A 156 20.97 -11.69 -16.87
C MET A 156 20.43 -11.06 -15.58
N VAL A 157 20.64 -11.72 -14.45
CA VAL A 157 20.48 -11.09 -13.14
C VAL A 157 21.73 -10.28 -12.83
N THR A 158 21.56 -9.02 -12.47
CA THR A 158 22.68 -8.14 -12.14
C THR A 158 22.65 -7.73 -10.67
N THR A 159 23.82 -7.49 -10.10
CA THR A 159 23.99 -6.89 -8.78
C THR A 159 24.84 -5.62 -8.90
N LEU A 160 24.68 -4.70 -7.93
CA LEU A 160 25.26 -3.36 -8.03
C LEU A 160 26.74 -3.35 -7.60
N THR A 161 27.10 -4.13 -6.60
CA THR A 161 28.40 -4.03 -5.94
C THR A 161 29.07 -5.39 -5.86
N PRO A 162 30.31 -5.54 -6.34
CA PRO A 162 31.10 -6.72 -6.10
C PRO A 162 31.57 -6.76 -4.66
N TYR A 163 31.74 -7.96 -4.10
CA TYR A 163 32.31 -8.15 -2.78
C TYR A 163 33.15 -9.46 -2.76
N ASN A 164 34.05 -9.57 -1.76
CA ASN A 164 34.99 -10.66 -1.69
C ASN A 164 34.64 -11.74 -0.67
N GLU A 165 33.70 -11.44 0.24
CA GLU A 165 33.21 -12.38 1.23
C GLU A 165 32.38 -13.50 0.58
N PRO A 166 32.17 -14.64 1.24
CA PRO A 166 31.26 -15.68 0.77
C PRO A 166 29.85 -15.15 0.51
N ALA A 167 29.23 -15.59 -0.59
CA ALA A 167 27.84 -15.21 -0.92
C ALA A 167 26.84 -16.02 -0.09
N ASN A 168 26.92 -15.93 1.23
CA ASN A 168 25.98 -16.50 2.16
C ASN A 168 24.80 -15.53 2.44
N MET A 169 23.78 -15.97 3.16
CA MET A 169 22.58 -15.19 3.43
C MET A 169 22.87 -13.84 4.09
N GLN A 170 23.79 -13.82 5.08
CA GLN A 170 24.15 -12.58 5.78
C GLN A 170 24.79 -11.55 4.82
N ASN A 171 25.80 -11.96 4.09
CA ASN A 171 26.51 -11.06 3.17
C ASN A 171 25.62 -10.63 2.00
N ALA A 172 24.79 -11.55 1.50
CA ALA A 172 23.82 -11.24 0.43
C ALA A 172 22.76 -10.21 0.88
N LEU A 173 22.32 -10.24 2.13
CA LEU A 173 21.42 -9.21 2.68
C LEU A 173 22.14 -7.87 2.85
N ILE A 174 23.34 -7.87 3.45
CA ILE A 174 24.15 -6.64 3.66
C ILE A 174 24.45 -5.94 2.33
N ARG A 175 24.79 -6.73 1.29
CA ARG A 175 25.17 -6.22 -0.04
C ARG A 175 23.99 -6.08 -1.00
N SER A 176 22.79 -6.47 -0.56
CA SER A 176 21.60 -6.53 -1.42
C SER A 176 21.83 -7.31 -2.71
N ASP A 177 22.52 -8.46 -2.63
CA ASP A 177 22.97 -9.25 -3.77
C ASP A 177 21.79 -9.94 -4.48
N ASN A 178 21.44 -9.44 -5.64
CA ASN A 178 20.36 -10.00 -6.47
C ASN A 178 20.71 -11.40 -6.99
N ILE A 179 22.00 -11.66 -7.28
CA ILE A 179 22.43 -12.95 -7.87
C ILE A 179 22.29 -14.06 -6.82
N CYS A 180 22.73 -13.80 -5.59
CA CYS A 180 22.54 -14.76 -4.49
C CYS A 180 21.05 -15.07 -4.29
N PHE A 181 20.20 -14.04 -4.23
CA PHE A 181 18.75 -14.23 -4.05
C PHE A 181 18.06 -14.88 -5.25
N ALA A 182 18.55 -14.70 -6.48
CA ALA A 182 18.06 -15.45 -7.63
C ALA A 182 18.37 -16.94 -7.49
N LYS A 183 19.58 -17.29 -7.05
CA LYS A 183 19.96 -18.69 -6.77
C LYS A 183 19.15 -19.28 -5.63
N VAL A 184 18.90 -18.52 -4.55
CA VAL A 184 18.01 -18.89 -3.44
C VAL A 184 16.61 -19.19 -3.95
N ALA A 185 16.03 -18.31 -4.74
CA ALA A 185 14.69 -18.47 -5.30
C ALA A 185 14.58 -19.72 -6.20
N LEU A 186 15.58 -19.97 -7.04
CA LEU A 186 15.62 -21.17 -7.86
C LEU A 186 15.72 -22.45 -7.05
N LYS A 187 16.51 -22.45 -5.97
CA LYS A 187 16.67 -23.59 -5.07
C LYS A 187 15.40 -23.86 -4.27
N LEU A 188 14.69 -22.81 -3.85
CA LEU A 188 13.43 -22.89 -3.15
C LEU A 188 12.31 -23.43 -4.06
N GLY A 189 12.22 -22.91 -5.29
CA GLY A 189 11.19 -23.24 -6.28
C GLY A 189 9.86 -22.54 -6.01
N TYR A 190 9.04 -22.45 -7.04
CA TYR A 190 7.77 -21.71 -7.02
C TYR A 190 6.80 -22.21 -5.94
N ASN A 191 6.56 -23.52 -5.86
CA ASN A 191 5.56 -24.08 -4.96
C ASN A 191 5.90 -23.79 -3.49
N LYS A 192 7.13 -24.05 -3.09
CA LYS A 192 7.58 -23.79 -1.72
C LYS A 192 7.61 -22.31 -1.37
N PHE A 193 7.93 -21.45 -2.34
CA PHE A 193 7.86 -20.02 -2.16
C PHE A 193 6.42 -19.56 -1.91
N MET A 194 5.46 -20.05 -2.71
CA MET A 194 4.05 -19.69 -2.54
C MET A 194 3.43 -20.25 -1.25
N GLU A 195 3.80 -21.48 -0.85
CA GLU A 195 3.39 -22.07 0.43
C GLU A 195 3.88 -21.23 1.62
N GLY A 196 5.12 -20.76 1.56
CA GLY A 196 5.73 -19.96 2.64
C GLY A 196 5.24 -18.50 2.72
N LEU A 197 4.47 -18.04 1.74
CA LEU A 197 3.80 -16.72 1.77
C LEU A 197 2.43 -16.77 2.46
N ASN A 198 1.85 -17.95 2.68
CA ASN A 198 0.57 -18.17 3.36
C ASN A 198 0.79 -18.47 4.84
#